data_e2537914761356dc6e4dee983e7d3369
#
_entry.id   e2537914761356dc6e4dee983e7d3369
#
_cell.length_a   1.000
_cell.length_b   1.000
_cell.length_c   1.000
_cell.angle_alpha   90.00
_cell.angle_beta   90.00
_cell.angle_gamma   90.00
#
_symmetry.space_group_name_H-M   'P 1'
#
loop_
_entity.id
_entity.type
_entity.pdbx_description
1 polymer ?
#
loop_
_entity_poly.entity_id
_entity_poly.type
_entity_poly.pdbx_seq_one_letter_code
_entity_poly.pdbx_strand_id
1 'polypeptide(L)'
;MTDDLGFKQANTSTSGGGVAETLSAQEERFEFWRNSVGLFLGPAVAIFLYLTPMPSLSPTAHTLAAIIGLVGVWWITEPIPIPMTAMLGAVLCVTFGIADVKKVFAPFADPIIQLFLGSFMLAEAMAVHKLDKRFAYAIMSMKAVGNSTGRILLAFGIITGFLSMWISNTAATAMMFPIALGIVYAMADIMARQTGKSVDPMKLRFGTGMMLMAAYAASAGGIGTPVGTPPNLIGIALIEKFCQVRIPFFQWMSFAVPLLMIQFVLLFILMYYLHKPELTRIEGCREYVDQERLRLGGWSTGQKNALFAFLVTVTLWIIPGILAIVYGATSNEVKTFSKYIPEGVAALIGATLLFLLPVNWKEREFTLSWSQASKIDWGTLLLFGGGITLGNLMFETKLAEAVGKGLLGLSGASSMWGITFGAIFISILVSETSSNTASANMVVPVMISLAMAAGVNPIPPAIGATIGASWGFMLPVSTPPNAIVYGSGMVPITKMVRAGIFFDILGGIGLWVGLWILLPLVGLA
;
A
#
# COMPACT_ATOMS: atom_id res chain seq x y z
N MET A 1 -19.18 -29.76 -39.56
CA MET A 1 -17.71 -29.80 -39.39
C MET A 1 -17.29 -28.37 -39.16
N THR A 2 -17.37 -27.92 -37.96
CA THR A 2 -16.86 -26.62 -37.49
C THR A 2 -16.47 -26.80 -36.05
N ASP A 3 -15.23 -26.52 -35.80
CA ASP A 3 -14.45 -26.89 -34.63
C ASP A 3 -14.83 -26.19 -33.34
N ASP A 4 -14.88 -27.01 -32.31
CA ASP A 4 -14.74 -26.64 -30.89
C ASP A 4 -13.42 -25.90 -30.65
N LEU A 5 -13.48 -24.62 -30.38
CA LEU A 5 -12.44 -23.89 -29.69
C LEU A 5 -12.89 -23.66 -28.25
N GLY A 6 -12.55 -24.63 -27.40
CA GLY A 6 -12.73 -24.54 -25.98
C GLY A 6 -11.98 -23.36 -25.38
N PHE A 7 -12.70 -22.32 -24.99
CA PHE A 7 -12.19 -21.29 -24.08
C PHE A 7 -11.97 -21.93 -22.72
N LYS A 8 -10.73 -22.26 -22.40
CA LYS A 8 -10.30 -22.50 -21.03
C LYS A 8 -10.52 -21.20 -20.25
N GLN A 9 -11.38 -21.27 -19.23
CA GLN A 9 -11.52 -20.21 -18.25
C GLN A 9 -10.12 -19.88 -17.69
N ALA A 10 -9.69 -18.65 -17.90
CA ALA A 10 -8.51 -18.11 -17.26
C ALA A 10 -8.72 -18.14 -15.74
N ASN A 11 -7.78 -18.72 -15.03
CA ASN A 11 -7.71 -18.64 -13.57
C ASN A 11 -7.52 -17.16 -13.19
N THR A 12 -8.61 -16.48 -12.86
CA THR A 12 -8.57 -15.16 -12.27
C THR A 12 -8.11 -15.30 -10.82
N SER A 13 -6.89 -14.89 -10.53
CA SER A 13 -6.47 -14.62 -9.16
C SER A 13 -7.27 -13.41 -8.68
N THR A 14 -8.33 -13.64 -7.92
CA THR A 14 -9.16 -12.61 -7.31
C THR A 14 -8.44 -12.04 -6.09
N SER A 15 -7.60 -11.03 -6.30
CA SER A 15 -7.37 -10.02 -5.28
C SER A 15 -8.55 -9.04 -5.35
N GLY A 16 -9.21 -8.82 -4.21
CA GLY A 16 -10.50 -8.15 -4.08
C GLY A 16 -10.67 -6.88 -4.91
N GLY A 17 -11.73 -6.86 -5.76
CA GLY A 17 -12.21 -5.66 -6.46
C GLY A 17 -11.90 -5.63 -7.96
N GLY A 18 -12.45 -6.51 -8.72
CA GLY A 18 -12.98 -6.57 -10.07
C GLY A 18 -12.48 -5.62 -11.16
N VAL A 19 -11.22 -5.68 -11.57
CA VAL A 19 -10.82 -5.48 -12.97
C VAL A 19 -10.00 -6.71 -13.34
N ALA A 20 -10.43 -7.50 -14.34
CA ALA A 20 -9.67 -8.64 -14.82
C ALA A 20 -8.37 -8.10 -15.45
N GLU A 21 -7.23 -8.38 -14.82
CA GLU A 21 -5.92 -8.08 -15.37
C GLU A 21 -5.72 -8.93 -16.63
N THR A 22 -5.63 -8.31 -17.79
CA THR A 22 -5.25 -8.98 -19.03
C THR A 22 -3.74 -8.92 -19.16
N LEU A 23 -3.05 -9.92 -18.61
CA LEU A 23 -1.61 -10.08 -18.78
C LEU A 23 -1.28 -10.36 -20.25
N SER A 24 -0.15 -9.85 -20.73
CA SER A 24 0.38 -10.25 -22.02
C SER A 24 0.85 -11.71 -22.01
N ALA A 25 0.89 -12.38 -23.15
CA ALA A 25 1.34 -13.77 -23.26
C ALA A 25 2.79 -14.00 -22.74
N GLN A 26 3.62 -12.96 -22.71
CA GLN A 26 4.97 -13.03 -22.14
C GLN A 26 4.93 -12.95 -20.61
N GLU A 27 4.08 -12.10 -20.07
CA GLU A 27 3.85 -11.97 -18.62
C GLU A 27 3.21 -13.23 -18.05
N GLU A 28 2.22 -13.81 -18.73
CA GLU A 28 1.63 -15.10 -18.33
C GLU A 28 2.67 -16.23 -18.27
N ARG A 29 3.61 -16.27 -19.24
CA ARG A 29 4.71 -17.24 -19.22
C ARG A 29 5.68 -16.98 -18.07
N PHE A 30 6.03 -15.72 -17.82
CA PHE A 30 6.91 -15.36 -16.71
C PHE A 30 6.28 -15.75 -15.37
N GLU A 31 5.01 -15.40 -15.15
CA GLU A 31 4.24 -15.77 -13.96
C GLU A 31 4.18 -17.29 -13.78
N PHE A 32 3.86 -18.02 -14.85
CA PHE A 32 3.80 -19.48 -14.82
C PHE A 32 5.15 -20.10 -14.39
N TRP A 33 6.26 -19.61 -14.95
CA TRP A 33 7.59 -20.11 -14.60
C TRP A 33 7.99 -19.68 -13.19
N ARG A 34 7.75 -18.45 -12.78
CA ARG A 34 8.01 -17.95 -11.43
C ARG A 34 7.30 -18.82 -10.39
N ASN A 35 6.00 -19.03 -10.56
CA ASN A 35 5.16 -19.82 -9.65
C ASN A 35 5.59 -21.31 -9.64
N SER A 36 5.83 -21.90 -10.84
CA SER A 36 6.22 -23.29 -10.97
C SER A 36 7.59 -23.58 -10.33
N VAL A 37 8.57 -22.72 -10.57
CA VAL A 37 9.90 -22.83 -9.94
C VAL A 37 9.78 -22.61 -8.44
N GLY A 38 9.01 -21.62 -8.00
CA GLY A 38 8.81 -21.31 -6.59
C GLY A 38 8.22 -22.46 -5.78
N LEU A 39 7.28 -23.20 -6.39
CA LEU A 39 6.63 -24.34 -5.74
C LEU A 39 7.63 -25.38 -5.24
N PHE A 40 8.70 -25.62 -5.99
CA PHE A 40 9.76 -26.57 -5.63
C PHE A 40 10.94 -25.90 -4.91
N LEU A 41 11.24 -24.64 -5.24
CA LEU A 41 12.37 -23.92 -4.65
C LEU A 41 12.14 -23.64 -3.17
N GLY A 42 10.93 -23.29 -2.75
CA GLY A 42 10.60 -23.02 -1.34
C GLY A 42 10.90 -24.23 -0.44
N PRO A 43 10.31 -25.42 -0.70
CA PRO A 43 10.65 -26.65 0.03
C PRO A 43 12.14 -27.01 -0.05
N ALA A 44 12.79 -26.83 -1.21
CA ALA A 44 14.22 -27.11 -1.36
C ALA A 44 15.07 -26.21 -0.45
N VAL A 45 14.77 -24.90 -0.39
CA VAL A 45 15.44 -23.96 0.52
C VAL A 45 15.18 -24.33 1.98
N ALA A 46 13.94 -24.70 2.33
CA ALA A 46 13.62 -25.13 3.70
C ALA A 46 14.42 -26.37 4.10
N ILE A 47 14.46 -27.39 3.24
CA ILE A 47 15.22 -28.62 3.48
C ILE A 47 16.72 -28.31 3.57
N PHE A 48 17.23 -27.48 2.67
CA PHE A 48 18.64 -27.08 2.69
C PHE A 48 19.00 -26.38 3.99
N LEU A 49 18.19 -25.39 4.43
CA LEU A 49 18.41 -24.67 5.69
C LEU A 49 18.30 -25.62 6.90
N TYR A 50 17.32 -26.53 6.89
CA TYR A 50 17.11 -27.48 7.97
C TYR A 50 18.27 -28.52 8.10
N LEU A 51 18.85 -28.93 6.98
CA LEU A 51 19.97 -29.87 6.96
C LEU A 51 21.35 -29.21 7.16
N THR A 52 21.44 -27.88 6.92
CA THR A 52 22.72 -27.18 7.10
C THR A 52 22.97 -26.93 8.59
N PRO A 53 24.09 -27.45 9.15
CA PRO A 53 24.39 -27.24 10.56
C PRO A 53 24.55 -25.75 10.92
N MET A 54 23.76 -25.26 11.86
CA MET A 54 23.83 -23.89 12.37
C MET A 54 24.05 -23.93 13.90
N PRO A 55 25.26 -24.22 14.37
CA PRO A 55 25.53 -24.46 15.81
C PRO A 55 25.29 -23.24 16.70
N SER A 56 25.22 -22.07 16.11
CA SER A 56 24.88 -20.80 16.81
C SER A 56 23.39 -20.65 17.11
N LEU A 57 22.51 -21.47 16.51
CA LEU A 57 21.07 -21.40 16.68
C LEU A 57 20.57 -22.50 17.62
N SER A 58 19.54 -22.18 18.41
CA SER A 58 18.77 -23.23 19.11
C SER A 58 18.04 -24.12 18.10
N PRO A 59 17.68 -25.38 18.45
CA PRO A 59 16.92 -26.26 17.55
C PRO A 59 15.63 -25.62 17.05
N THR A 60 14.92 -24.89 17.91
CA THR A 60 13.69 -24.17 17.55
C THR A 60 13.95 -23.00 16.59
N ALA A 61 15.01 -22.21 16.83
CA ALA A 61 15.43 -21.15 15.93
C ALA A 61 15.86 -21.67 14.55
N HIS A 62 16.57 -22.80 14.54
CA HIS A 62 17.01 -23.45 13.30
C HIS A 62 15.83 -23.95 12.46
N THR A 63 14.87 -24.64 13.09
CA THR A 63 13.63 -25.08 12.41
C THR A 63 12.81 -23.87 11.93
N LEU A 64 12.72 -22.81 12.73
CA LEU A 64 12.05 -21.58 12.32
C LEU A 64 12.75 -20.91 11.12
N ALA A 65 14.07 -20.93 11.06
CA ALA A 65 14.81 -20.39 9.91
C ALA A 65 14.45 -21.13 8.61
N ALA A 66 14.28 -22.45 8.66
CA ALA A 66 13.84 -23.25 7.52
C ALA A 66 12.40 -22.88 7.09
N ILE A 67 11.48 -22.72 8.05
CA ILE A 67 10.09 -22.29 7.78
C ILE A 67 10.07 -20.88 7.14
N ILE A 68 10.83 -19.93 7.68
CA ILE A 68 10.93 -18.57 7.14
C ILE A 68 11.56 -18.57 5.75
N GLY A 69 12.53 -19.43 5.50
CA GLY A 69 13.13 -19.61 4.17
C GLY A 69 12.09 -20.04 3.14
N LEU A 70 11.25 -21.04 3.48
CA LEU A 70 10.14 -21.46 2.62
C LEU A 70 9.15 -20.30 2.37
N VAL A 71 8.67 -19.69 3.45
CA VAL A 71 7.68 -18.59 3.39
C VAL A 71 8.22 -17.41 2.57
N GLY A 72 9.48 -17.01 2.79
CA GLY A 72 10.12 -15.92 2.07
C GLY A 72 10.22 -16.19 0.57
N VAL A 73 10.67 -17.40 0.19
CA VAL A 73 10.71 -17.81 -1.23
C VAL A 73 9.29 -17.79 -1.83
N TRP A 74 8.29 -18.30 -1.13
CA TRP A 74 6.92 -18.35 -1.63
C TRP A 74 6.22 -16.99 -1.62
N TRP A 75 6.61 -16.04 -0.78
CA TRP A 75 6.12 -14.65 -0.87
C TRP A 75 6.68 -13.92 -2.09
N ILE A 76 7.88 -14.29 -2.56
CA ILE A 76 8.49 -13.71 -3.77
C ILE A 76 7.97 -14.39 -5.04
N THR A 77 7.84 -15.73 -5.00
CA THR A 77 7.52 -16.52 -6.19
C THR A 77 6.03 -16.81 -6.38
N GLU A 78 5.21 -16.59 -5.36
CA GLU A 78 3.74 -16.71 -5.35
C GLU A 78 3.18 -18.03 -5.94
N PRO A 79 3.72 -19.22 -5.59
CA PRO A 79 3.20 -20.49 -6.12
C PRO A 79 1.80 -20.81 -5.59
N ILE A 80 1.43 -20.24 -4.44
CA ILE A 80 0.09 -20.20 -3.86
C ILE A 80 -0.20 -18.76 -3.42
N PRO A 81 -1.47 -18.38 -3.22
CA PRO A 81 -1.80 -17.03 -2.76
C PRO A 81 -1.01 -16.61 -1.51
N ILE A 82 -0.44 -15.40 -1.53
CA ILE A 82 0.42 -14.87 -0.47
C ILE A 82 -0.19 -15.02 0.94
N PRO A 83 -1.51 -14.74 1.16
CA PRO A 83 -2.14 -14.96 2.47
C PRO A 83 -2.11 -16.42 2.92
N MET A 84 -2.23 -17.36 1.99
CA MET A 84 -2.18 -18.79 2.30
C MET A 84 -0.76 -19.23 2.65
N THR A 85 0.26 -18.63 2.05
CA THR A 85 1.66 -18.83 2.44
C THR A 85 1.89 -18.37 3.89
N ALA A 86 1.34 -17.23 4.28
CA ALA A 86 1.41 -16.73 5.66
C ALA A 86 0.73 -17.70 6.66
N MET A 87 -0.47 -18.17 6.30
CA MET A 87 -1.20 -19.17 7.09
C MET A 87 -0.42 -20.49 7.20
N LEU A 88 0.16 -20.96 6.09
CA LEU A 88 1.00 -22.16 6.10
C LEU A 88 2.20 -21.98 7.02
N GLY A 89 2.88 -20.83 6.98
CA GLY A 89 3.96 -20.53 7.91
C GLY A 89 3.54 -20.67 9.38
N ALA A 90 2.39 -20.12 9.73
CA ALA A 90 1.82 -20.26 11.07
C ALA A 90 1.50 -21.73 11.42
N VAL A 91 0.87 -22.49 10.51
CA VAL A 91 0.57 -23.91 10.69
C VAL A 91 1.86 -24.71 10.90
N LEU A 92 2.90 -24.49 10.09
CA LEU A 92 4.19 -25.16 10.23
C LEU A 92 4.85 -24.85 11.57
N CYS A 93 4.74 -23.61 12.08
CA CYS A 93 5.26 -23.28 13.40
C CYS A 93 4.59 -24.08 14.53
N VAL A 94 3.31 -24.39 14.43
CA VAL A 94 2.63 -25.27 15.39
C VAL A 94 3.05 -26.72 15.19
N THR A 95 2.99 -27.23 13.95
CA THR A 95 3.24 -28.65 13.65
C THR A 95 4.68 -29.10 13.93
N PHE A 96 5.63 -28.19 13.77
CA PHE A 96 7.03 -28.43 14.12
C PHE A 96 7.41 -28.01 15.55
N GLY A 97 6.42 -27.68 16.40
CA GLY A 97 6.63 -27.45 17.81
C GLY A 97 7.41 -26.18 18.17
N ILE A 98 7.41 -25.17 17.29
CA ILE A 98 8.06 -23.88 17.56
C ILE A 98 7.32 -23.14 18.69
N ALA A 99 5.97 -23.13 18.66
CA ALA A 99 5.13 -22.57 19.68
C ALA A 99 3.75 -23.25 19.68
N ASP A 100 2.99 -23.07 20.79
CA ASP A 100 1.64 -23.60 20.89
C ASP A 100 0.64 -22.85 20.00
N VAL A 101 -0.48 -23.49 19.70
CA VAL A 101 -1.50 -22.99 18.78
C VAL A 101 -2.07 -21.62 19.20
N LYS A 102 -2.28 -21.39 20.50
CA LYS A 102 -2.82 -20.13 21.02
C LYS A 102 -1.86 -18.98 20.74
N LYS A 103 -0.57 -19.20 20.99
CA LYS A 103 0.49 -18.22 20.78
C LYS A 103 0.69 -17.88 19.30
N VAL A 104 0.66 -18.90 18.44
CA VAL A 104 0.83 -18.75 16.99
C VAL A 104 -0.33 -17.98 16.36
N PHE A 105 -1.57 -18.23 16.78
CA PHE A 105 -2.75 -17.60 16.18
C PHE A 105 -3.24 -16.35 16.91
N ALA A 106 -2.75 -16.02 18.11
CA ALA A 106 -3.09 -14.77 18.79
C ALA A 106 -2.85 -13.51 17.94
N PRO A 107 -1.75 -13.39 17.16
CA PRO A 107 -1.51 -12.23 16.31
C PRO A 107 -2.57 -11.98 15.24
N PHE A 108 -3.36 -12.98 14.84
CA PHE A 108 -4.46 -12.78 13.89
C PHE A 108 -5.65 -12.00 14.47
N ALA A 109 -5.67 -11.78 15.79
CA ALA A 109 -6.61 -10.90 16.47
C ALA A 109 -5.96 -9.63 17.06
N ASP A 110 -4.78 -9.26 16.56
CA ASP A 110 -4.07 -8.06 16.99
C ASP A 110 -4.94 -6.80 16.80
N PRO A 111 -4.93 -5.83 17.75
CA PRO A 111 -5.68 -4.58 17.62
C PRO A 111 -5.47 -3.82 16.30
N ILE A 112 -4.29 -3.92 15.70
CA ILE A 112 -4.01 -3.29 14.41
C ILE A 112 -4.77 -3.97 13.27
N ILE A 113 -5.05 -5.27 13.35
CA ILE A 113 -5.92 -5.96 12.38
C ILE A 113 -7.35 -5.40 12.47
N GLN A 114 -7.83 -5.07 13.67
CA GLN A 114 -9.13 -4.42 13.84
C GLN A 114 -9.16 -3.02 13.24
N LEU A 115 -8.05 -2.30 13.28
CA LEU A 115 -7.91 -1.00 12.59
C LEU A 115 -8.04 -1.16 11.08
N PHE A 116 -7.39 -2.17 10.48
CA PHE A 116 -7.56 -2.49 9.07
C PHE A 116 -9.00 -2.87 8.73
N LEU A 117 -9.59 -3.76 9.49
CA LEU A 117 -10.96 -4.24 9.27
C LEU A 117 -11.95 -3.08 9.20
N GLY A 118 -11.92 -2.20 10.19
CA GLY A 118 -12.79 -1.02 10.22
C GLY A 118 -12.50 -0.04 9.07
N SER A 119 -11.24 0.21 8.77
CA SER A 119 -10.82 1.11 7.69
C SER A 119 -11.24 0.60 6.31
N PHE A 120 -11.11 -0.70 6.05
CA PHE A 120 -11.55 -1.30 4.78
C PHE A 120 -13.07 -1.23 4.61
N MET A 121 -13.85 -1.40 5.68
CA MET A 121 -15.31 -1.23 5.61
C MET A 121 -15.70 0.24 5.35
N LEU A 122 -14.98 1.20 5.93
CA LEU A 122 -15.18 2.63 5.64
C LEU A 122 -14.86 2.96 4.17
N ALA A 123 -13.74 2.45 3.67
CA ALA A 123 -13.33 2.62 2.28
C ALA A 123 -14.34 1.98 1.31
N GLU A 124 -14.84 0.78 1.61
CA GLU A 124 -15.87 0.11 0.82
C GLU A 124 -17.17 0.94 0.76
N ALA A 125 -17.61 1.49 1.89
CA ALA A 125 -18.80 2.36 1.91
C ALA A 125 -18.60 3.63 1.06
N MET A 126 -17.41 4.23 1.08
CA MET A 126 -17.08 5.38 0.22
C MET A 126 -17.18 5.02 -1.27
N ALA A 127 -16.67 3.85 -1.65
CA ALA A 127 -16.71 3.34 -3.02
C ALA A 127 -18.14 3.00 -3.47
N VAL A 128 -18.92 2.25 -2.66
CA VAL A 128 -20.31 1.88 -2.93
C VAL A 128 -21.18 3.11 -3.20
N HIS A 129 -21.02 4.17 -2.41
CA HIS A 129 -21.76 5.42 -2.56
C HIS A 129 -21.11 6.42 -3.51
N LYS A 130 -19.98 6.07 -4.18
CA LYS A 130 -19.27 6.95 -5.12
C LYS A 130 -18.85 8.30 -4.49
N LEU A 131 -18.56 8.30 -3.19
CA LEU A 131 -18.13 9.50 -2.46
C LEU A 131 -16.72 9.92 -2.92
N ASP A 132 -15.86 8.98 -3.17
CA ASP A 132 -14.54 9.10 -3.77
C ASP A 132 -14.58 9.85 -5.12
N LYS A 133 -15.47 9.42 -6.04
CA LYS A 133 -15.69 10.10 -7.34
C LYS A 133 -16.16 11.54 -7.16
N ARG A 134 -17.04 11.79 -6.18
CA ARG A 134 -17.51 13.14 -5.90
C ARG A 134 -16.37 14.07 -5.49
N PHE A 135 -15.46 13.60 -4.63
CA PHE A 135 -14.28 14.38 -4.25
C PHE A 135 -13.33 14.60 -5.43
N ALA A 136 -13.09 13.57 -6.24
CA ALA A 136 -12.24 13.69 -7.42
C ALA A 136 -12.74 14.77 -8.38
N TYR A 137 -14.00 14.68 -8.78
CA TYR A 137 -14.58 15.66 -9.70
C TYR A 137 -14.71 17.06 -9.07
N ALA A 138 -14.98 17.18 -7.76
CA ALA A 138 -15.03 18.48 -7.08
C ALA A 138 -13.70 19.22 -7.15
N ILE A 139 -12.58 18.55 -6.92
CA ILE A 139 -11.23 19.15 -7.00
C ILE A 139 -10.85 19.43 -8.45
N MET A 140 -11.07 18.48 -9.36
CA MET A 140 -10.73 18.64 -10.77
C MET A 140 -11.53 19.79 -11.44
N SER A 141 -12.75 20.12 -10.95
CA SER A 141 -13.58 21.21 -11.46
C SER A 141 -13.20 22.59 -10.89
N MET A 142 -12.23 22.69 -9.98
CA MET A 142 -11.82 23.97 -9.40
C MET A 142 -11.25 24.92 -10.46
N LYS A 143 -11.60 26.22 -10.37
CA LYS A 143 -11.11 27.26 -11.30
C LYS A 143 -9.58 27.32 -11.37
N ALA A 144 -8.89 27.01 -10.28
CA ALA A 144 -7.43 26.99 -10.20
C ALA A 144 -6.79 25.95 -11.14
N VAL A 145 -7.46 24.82 -11.41
CA VAL A 145 -7.00 23.79 -12.33
C VAL A 145 -7.07 24.29 -13.77
N GLY A 146 -8.23 24.83 -14.18
CA GLY A 146 -8.46 25.39 -15.51
C GLY A 146 -8.13 24.39 -16.62
N ASN A 147 -7.64 24.90 -17.75
CA ASN A 147 -7.35 24.11 -18.95
C ASN A 147 -5.84 23.85 -19.16
N SER A 148 -4.96 24.22 -18.23
CA SER A 148 -3.52 23.99 -18.36
C SER A 148 -3.17 22.52 -18.09
N THR A 149 -2.50 21.85 -19.04
CA THR A 149 -2.11 20.44 -18.93
C THR A 149 -1.24 20.16 -17.70
N GLY A 150 -0.31 21.05 -17.37
CA GLY A 150 0.50 20.91 -16.16
C GLY A 150 -0.32 21.00 -14.87
N ARG A 151 -1.28 21.95 -14.81
CA ARG A 151 -2.17 22.09 -13.64
C ARG A 151 -3.17 20.94 -13.54
N ILE A 152 -3.64 20.41 -14.67
CA ILE A 152 -4.48 19.22 -14.73
C ILE A 152 -3.72 18.02 -14.17
N LEU A 153 -2.49 17.77 -14.65
CA LEU A 153 -1.64 16.68 -14.16
C LEU A 153 -1.36 16.80 -12.65
N LEU A 154 -1.05 18.03 -12.19
CA LEU A 154 -0.80 18.30 -10.77
C LEU A 154 -2.05 18.04 -9.92
N ALA A 155 -3.19 18.62 -10.28
CA ALA A 155 -4.45 18.44 -9.55
C ALA A 155 -4.91 16.99 -9.56
N PHE A 156 -4.77 16.30 -10.70
CA PHE A 156 -5.06 14.88 -10.83
C PHE A 156 -4.21 14.03 -9.89
N GLY A 157 -2.91 14.28 -9.83
CA GLY A 157 -2.03 13.60 -8.91
C GLY A 157 -2.34 13.92 -7.44
N ILE A 158 -2.56 15.20 -7.08
CA ILE A 158 -2.89 15.59 -5.71
C ILE A 158 -4.14 14.88 -5.22
N ILE A 159 -5.21 14.85 -6.02
CA ILE A 159 -6.44 14.18 -5.59
C ILE A 159 -6.26 12.66 -5.52
N THR A 160 -5.53 12.07 -6.45
CA THR A 160 -5.22 10.63 -6.42
C THR A 160 -4.47 10.27 -5.14
N GLY A 161 -3.40 11.02 -4.82
CA GLY A 161 -2.63 10.80 -3.59
C GLY A 161 -3.44 11.07 -2.34
N PHE A 162 -4.24 12.14 -2.30
CA PHE A 162 -5.11 12.45 -1.16
C PHE A 162 -6.15 11.35 -0.89
N LEU A 163 -6.81 10.85 -1.94
CA LEU A 163 -7.76 9.75 -1.79
C LEU A 163 -7.08 8.47 -1.31
N SER A 164 -5.90 8.18 -1.86
CA SER A 164 -5.14 6.99 -1.49
C SER A 164 -4.60 7.02 -0.05
N MET A 165 -4.59 8.16 0.62
CA MET A 165 -4.33 8.20 2.06
C MET A 165 -5.42 7.49 2.89
N TRP A 166 -6.62 7.31 2.34
CA TRP A 166 -7.81 6.86 3.08
C TRP A 166 -8.47 5.61 2.50
N ILE A 167 -8.23 5.33 1.22
CA ILE A 167 -8.69 4.12 0.52
C ILE A 167 -7.49 3.38 -0.04
N SER A 168 -7.65 2.11 -0.45
CA SER A 168 -6.53 1.37 -1.02
C SER A 168 -5.97 2.03 -2.29
N ASN A 169 -4.65 1.91 -2.50
CA ASN A 169 -3.98 2.42 -3.70
C ASN A 169 -4.63 1.90 -4.99
N THR A 170 -5.05 0.62 -4.99
CA THR A 170 -5.76 -0.03 -6.09
C THR A 170 -7.09 0.65 -6.38
N ALA A 171 -7.90 0.89 -5.34
CA ALA A 171 -9.20 1.55 -5.50
C ALA A 171 -9.04 2.99 -6.00
N ALA A 172 -8.09 3.75 -5.44
CA ALA A 172 -7.79 5.11 -5.87
C ALA A 172 -7.38 5.15 -7.36
N THR A 173 -6.49 4.24 -7.77
CA THR A 173 -6.05 4.16 -9.17
C THR A 173 -7.18 3.74 -10.11
N ALA A 174 -7.94 2.69 -9.77
CA ALA A 174 -9.04 2.20 -10.59
C ALA A 174 -10.14 3.25 -10.78
N MET A 175 -10.40 4.07 -9.75
CA MET A 175 -11.35 5.16 -9.83
C MET A 175 -10.84 6.33 -10.70
N MET A 176 -9.56 6.68 -10.56
CA MET A 176 -8.97 7.80 -11.30
C MET A 176 -8.64 7.45 -12.76
N PHE A 177 -8.47 6.17 -13.06
CA PHE A 177 -8.16 5.66 -14.40
C PHE A 177 -9.15 6.13 -15.49
N PRO A 178 -10.49 5.96 -15.37
CA PRO A 178 -11.43 6.44 -16.40
C PRO A 178 -11.43 7.98 -16.51
N ILE A 179 -11.12 8.71 -15.46
CA ILE A 179 -10.98 10.18 -15.51
C ILE A 179 -9.76 10.56 -16.36
N ALA A 180 -8.64 9.87 -16.15
CA ALA A 180 -7.44 10.06 -16.96
C ALA A 180 -7.71 9.77 -18.43
N LEU A 181 -8.38 8.64 -18.73
CA LEU A 181 -8.78 8.29 -20.10
C LEU A 181 -9.61 9.40 -20.74
N GLY A 182 -10.65 9.88 -20.08
CA GLY A 182 -11.51 10.96 -20.61
C GLY A 182 -10.72 12.22 -20.95
N ILE A 183 -9.78 12.62 -20.11
CA ILE A 183 -8.92 13.79 -20.35
C ILE A 183 -7.98 13.55 -21.55
N VAL A 184 -7.41 12.36 -21.67
CA VAL A 184 -6.52 11.99 -22.77
C VAL A 184 -7.27 11.94 -24.11
N TYR A 185 -8.47 11.38 -24.13
CA TYR A 185 -9.33 11.37 -25.33
C TYR A 185 -9.75 12.80 -25.74
N ALA A 186 -10.10 13.66 -24.75
CA ALA A 186 -10.40 15.06 -25.04
C ALA A 186 -9.21 15.78 -25.67
N MET A 187 -7.99 15.52 -25.20
CA MET A 187 -6.76 16.07 -25.81
C MET A 187 -6.56 15.59 -27.24
N ALA A 188 -6.75 14.30 -27.50
CA ALA A 188 -6.60 13.70 -28.83
C ALA A 188 -7.61 14.32 -29.83
N ASP A 189 -8.86 14.52 -29.40
CA ASP A 189 -9.91 15.15 -30.22
C ASP A 189 -9.58 16.61 -30.58
N ILE A 190 -9.08 17.39 -29.63
CA ILE A 190 -8.63 18.77 -29.87
C ILE A 190 -7.47 18.78 -30.89
N MET A 191 -6.49 17.93 -30.71
CA MET A 191 -5.35 17.83 -31.64
C MET A 191 -5.82 17.41 -33.03
N ALA A 192 -6.78 16.48 -33.13
CA ALA A 192 -7.34 16.05 -34.42
C ALA A 192 -8.05 17.23 -35.13
N ARG A 193 -8.83 18.02 -34.39
CA ARG A 193 -9.49 19.23 -34.94
C ARG A 193 -8.50 20.30 -35.39
N GLN A 194 -7.40 20.50 -34.64
CA GLN A 194 -6.37 21.49 -34.99
C GLN A 194 -5.50 21.09 -36.18
N THR A 195 -5.22 19.80 -36.31
CA THR A 195 -4.30 19.28 -37.35
C THR A 195 -5.01 18.75 -38.60
N GLY A 196 -6.34 18.56 -38.52
CA GLY A 196 -7.11 17.90 -39.60
C GLY A 196 -6.80 16.41 -39.78
N LYS A 197 -6.05 15.79 -38.83
CA LYS A 197 -5.64 14.38 -38.90
C LYS A 197 -6.14 13.65 -37.65
N SER A 198 -6.51 12.37 -37.78
CA SER A 198 -6.82 11.55 -36.63
C SER A 198 -5.59 11.39 -35.73
N VAL A 199 -5.76 11.58 -34.44
CA VAL A 199 -4.72 11.42 -33.42
C VAL A 199 -5.07 10.19 -32.59
N ASP A 200 -4.12 9.25 -32.50
CA ASP A 200 -4.27 8.05 -31.68
C ASP A 200 -4.01 8.41 -30.21
N PRO A 201 -5.04 8.39 -29.33
CA PRO A 201 -4.87 8.73 -27.91
C PRO A 201 -3.89 7.80 -27.20
N MET A 202 -3.73 6.54 -27.67
CA MET A 202 -2.83 5.55 -27.07
C MET A 202 -1.35 5.90 -27.22
N LYS A 203 -1.01 6.78 -28.16
CA LYS A 203 0.39 7.18 -28.44
C LYS A 203 0.79 8.51 -27.82
N LEU A 204 -0.11 9.19 -27.15
CA LEU A 204 0.17 10.48 -26.51
C LEU A 204 1.13 10.31 -25.33
N ARG A 205 2.17 11.13 -25.27
CA ARG A 205 3.09 11.18 -24.13
C ARG A 205 2.37 11.64 -22.87
N PHE A 206 1.50 12.62 -23.00
CA PHE A 206 0.64 13.08 -21.90
C PHE A 206 -0.24 11.95 -21.36
N GLY A 207 -0.79 11.08 -22.24
CA GLY A 207 -1.56 9.92 -21.86
C GLY A 207 -0.75 8.96 -20.97
N THR A 208 0.48 8.62 -21.41
CA THR A 208 1.41 7.82 -20.57
C THR A 208 1.67 8.50 -19.23
N GLY A 209 1.92 9.83 -19.21
CA GLY A 209 2.17 10.58 -17.97
C GLY A 209 0.96 10.62 -17.02
N MET A 210 -0.26 10.75 -17.55
CA MET A 210 -1.50 10.71 -16.76
C MET A 210 -1.73 9.33 -16.13
N MET A 211 -1.50 8.25 -16.88
CA MET A 211 -1.62 6.88 -16.38
C MET A 211 -0.60 6.59 -15.27
N LEU A 212 0.68 6.91 -15.51
CA LEU A 212 1.72 6.74 -14.50
C LEU A 212 1.47 7.62 -13.27
N MET A 213 0.98 8.86 -13.47
CA MET A 213 0.58 9.72 -12.34
C MET A 213 -0.54 9.09 -11.51
N ALA A 214 -1.52 8.41 -12.13
CA ALA A 214 -2.58 7.72 -11.40
C ALA A 214 -2.01 6.64 -10.47
N ALA A 215 -1.13 5.77 -10.97
CA ALA A 215 -0.57 4.69 -10.19
C ALA A 215 0.43 5.19 -9.13
N TYR A 216 1.35 6.05 -9.54
CA TYR A 216 2.45 6.49 -8.66
C TYR A 216 1.97 7.45 -7.57
N ALA A 217 1.04 8.35 -7.90
CA ALA A 217 0.44 9.21 -6.88
C ALA A 217 -0.42 8.44 -5.88
N ALA A 218 -1.10 7.36 -6.33
CA ALA A 218 -1.83 6.48 -5.42
C ALA A 218 -0.87 5.76 -4.46
N SER A 219 0.19 5.13 -4.97
CA SER A 219 1.15 4.41 -4.14
C SER A 219 1.91 5.35 -3.19
N ALA A 220 2.37 6.51 -3.69
CA ALA A 220 3.00 7.51 -2.84
C ALA A 220 2.02 8.09 -1.80
N GLY A 221 0.76 8.35 -2.18
CA GLY A 221 -0.28 8.86 -1.30
C GLY A 221 -0.55 7.95 -0.11
N GLY A 222 -0.54 6.63 -0.34
CA GLY A 222 -0.78 5.62 0.69
C GLY A 222 0.14 5.71 1.91
N ILE A 223 1.35 6.27 1.79
CA ILE A 223 2.24 6.42 2.95
C ILE A 223 1.78 7.52 3.93
N GLY A 224 0.92 8.45 3.50
CA GLY A 224 0.55 9.64 4.27
C GLY A 224 -0.21 9.37 5.57
N THR A 225 -0.94 8.26 5.67
CA THR A 225 -1.63 7.84 6.90
C THR A 225 -1.31 6.38 7.25
N PRO A 226 -1.48 5.96 8.50
CA PRO A 226 -1.31 4.56 8.87
C PRO A 226 -2.15 3.59 8.04
N VAL A 227 -3.36 3.97 7.65
CA VAL A 227 -4.35 3.10 6.96
C VAL A 227 -4.29 3.17 5.44
N GLY A 228 -3.52 4.09 4.85
CA GLY A 228 -3.47 4.29 3.40
C GLY A 228 -2.82 3.13 2.64
N THR A 229 -1.90 2.42 3.27
CA THR A 229 -1.27 1.23 2.66
C THR A 229 -0.88 0.21 3.74
N PRO A 230 -1.01 -1.10 3.49
CA PRO A 230 -0.73 -2.16 4.48
C PRO A 230 0.68 -2.10 5.11
N PRO A 231 1.77 -1.85 4.40
CA PRO A 231 3.09 -1.74 5.00
C PRO A 231 3.17 -0.81 6.21
N ASN A 232 2.45 0.32 6.20
CA ASN A 232 2.50 1.30 7.29
C ASN A 232 2.09 0.69 8.63
N LEU A 233 0.96 -0.01 8.66
CA LEU A 233 0.48 -0.63 9.89
C LEU A 233 1.32 -1.85 10.29
N ILE A 234 1.89 -2.58 9.32
CA ILE A 234 2.87 -3.66 9.60
C ILE A 234 4.07 -3.08 10.32
N GLY A 235 4.65 -2.01 9.79
CA GLY A 235 5.80 -1.34 10.41
C GLY A 235 5.47 -0.81 11.80
N ILE A 236 4.34 -0.13 11.98
CA ILE A 236 3.86 0.38 13.27
C ILE A 236 3.74 -0.76 14.30
N ALA A 237 3.09 -1.88 13.91
CA ALA A 237 2.92 -3.03 14.79
C ALA A 237 4.25 -3.66 15.22
N LEU A 238 5.17 -3.85 14.26
CA LEU A 238 6.48 -4.44 14.54
C LEU A 238 7.34 -3.51 15.40
N ILE A 239 7.30 -2.19 15.16
CA ILE A 239 7.97 -1.18 16.01
C ILE A 239 7.38 -1.20 17.43
N GLU A 240 6.05 -1.14 17.57
CA GLU A 240 5.41 -1.19 18.89
C GLU A 240 5.81 -2.44 19.65
N LYS A 241 5.84 -3.58 18.97
CA LYS A 241 6.12 -4.86 19.61
C LYS A 241 7.58 -5.06 19.97
N PHE A 242 8.51 -4.74 19.07
CA PHE A 242 9.93 -5.06 19.24
C PHE A 242 10.76 -3.90 19.79
N CYS A 243 10.35 -2.68 19.50
CA CYS A 243 11.02 -1.48 20.02
C CYS A 243 10.31 -0.88 21.24
N GLN A 244 9.12 -1.42 21.62
CA GLN A 244 8.29 -0.91 22.74
C GLN A 244 7.95 0.58 22.57
N VAL A 245 7.85 1.06 21.33
CA VAL A 245 7.50 2.43 20.99
C VAL A 245 6.19 2.41 20.20
N ARG A 246 5.16 3.02 20.76
CA ARG A 246 3.89 3.21 20.07
C ARG A 246 3.95 4.47 19.23
N ILE A 247 3.57 4.35 17.96
CA ILE A 247 3.45 5.47 17.02
C ILE A 247 1.95 5.71 16.78
N PRO A 248 1.32 6.68 17.45
CA PRO A 248 -0.09 7.02 17.26
C PRO A 248 -0.36 7.52 15.84
N PHE A 249 -1.63 7.44 15.41
CA PHE A 249 -2.09 7.85 14.09
C PHE A 249 -1.62 9.27 13.71
N PHE A 250 -1.80 10.21 14.63
CA PHE A 250 -1.39 11.60 14.41
C PHE A 250 0.14 11.78 14.32
N GLN A 251 0.91 11.05 15.15
CA GLN A 251 2.38 11.11 15.08
C GLN A 251 2.92 10.56 13.76
N TRP A 252 2.31 9.48 13.23
CA TRP A 252 2.65 9.01 11.88
C TRP A 252 2.42 10.10 10.85
N MET A 253 1.23 10.71 10.83
CA MET A 253 0.90 11.78 9.88
C MET A 253 1.83 12.99 10.00
N SER A 254 2.31 13.32 11.19
CA SER A 254 3.14 14.51 11.44
C SER A 254 4.48 14.50 10.70
N PHE A 255 5.03 13.32 10.39
CA PHE A 255 6.21 13.19 9.52
C PHE A 255 5.86 12.67 8.12
N ALA A 256 4.90 11.77 8.01
CA ALA A 256 4.58 11.13 6.72
C ALA A 256 3.92 12.09 5.74
N VAL A 257 3.04 13.01 6.19
CA VAL A 257 2.41 14.00 5.29
C VAL A 257 3.42 15.02 4.75
N PRO A 258 4.28 15.66 5.55
CA PRO A 258 5.36 16.49 5.00
C PRO A 258 6.29 15.73 4.05
N LEU A 259 6.64 14.48 4.39
CA LEU A 259 7.44 13.62 3.53
C LEU A 259 6.74 13.36 2.19
N LEU A 260 5.45 13.02 2.22
CA LEU A 260 4.62 12.85 1.03
C LEU A 260 4.60 14.11 0.16
N MET A 261 4.48 15.30 0.75
CA MET A 261 4.48 16.55 -0.01
C MET A 261 5.80 16.74 -0.79
N ILE A 262 6.94 16.43 -0.17
CA ILE A 262 8.26 16.45 -0.83
C ILE A 262 8.29 15.45 -2.00
N GLN A 263 7.87 14.21 -1.76
CA GLN A 263 7.83 13.16 -2.78
C GLN A 263 6.88 13.51 -3.92
N PHE A 264 5.78 14.18 -3.61
CA PHE A 264 4.79 14.58 -4.58
C PHE A 264 5.31 15.66 -5.54
N VAL A 265 6.07 16.62 -5.04
CA VAL A 265 6.76 17.61 -5.88
C VAL A 265 7.74 16.92 -6.82
N LEU A 266 8.53 15.98 -6.30
CA LEU A 266 9.46 15.18 -7.10
C LEU A 266 8.74 14.37 -8.19
N LEU A 267 7.66 13.68 -7.82
CA LEU A 267 6.82 12.91 -8.75
C LEU A 267 6.25 13.78 -9.86
N PHE A 268 5.69 14.94 -9.51
CA PHE A 268 5.12 15.86 -10.48
C PHE A 268 6.18 16.36 -11.47
N ILE A 269 7.34 16.78 -10.97
CA ILE A 269 8.46 17.23 -11.80
C ILE A 269 8.87 16.10 -12.75
N LEU A 270 9.09 14.91 -12.22
CA LEU A 270 9.50 13.74 -13.01
C LEU A 270 8.49 13.41 -14.11
N MET A 271 7.19 13.31 -13.78
CA MET A 271 6.15 12.99 -14.75
C MET A 271 6.01 14.08 -15.82
N TYR A 272 6.06 15.35 -15.44
CA TYR A 272 5.94 16.47 -16.36
C TYR A 272 7.11 16.53 -17.37
N TYR A 273 8.34 16.27 -16.93
CA TYR A 273 9.51 16.32 -17.81
C TYR A 273 9.70 15.05 -18.62
N LEU A 274 9.48 13.87 -18.08
CA LEU A 274 9.60 12.60 -18.83
C LEU A 274 8.48 12.43 -19.87
N HIS A 275 7.29 12.96 -19.57
CA HIS A 275 6.09 12.83 -20.39
C HIS A 275 5.52 14.19 -20.76
N LYS A 276 6.41 15.07 -21.29
CA LYS A 276 6.02 16.44 -21.67
C LYS A 276 4.77 16.45 -22.54
N PRO A 277 3.70 17.17 -22.13
CA PRO A 277 2.45 17.24 -22.86
C PRO A 277 2.63 17.76 -24.28
N GLU A 278 1.85 17.24 -25.23
CA GLU A 278 1.80 17.68 -26.62
C GLU A 278 1.18 19.08 -26.74
N LEU A 279 0.18 19.36 -25.91
CA LEU A 279 -0.46 20.66 -25.81
C LEU A 279 -0.25 21.26 -24.40
N THR A 280 -0.12 22.57 -24.34
CA THR A 280 -0.03 23.29 -23.06
C THR A 280 -1.40 23.55 -22.43
N ARG A 281 -2.48 23.45 -23.22
CA ARG A 281 -3.87 23.64 -22.80
C ARG A 281 -4.78 22.62 -23.47
N ILE A 282 -5.78 22.14 -22.73
CA ILE A 282 -6.85 21.26 -23.19
C ILE A 282 -8.16 22.05 -23.03
N GLU A 283 -8.61 22.68 -24.10
CA GLU A 283 -9.91 23.36 -24.12
C GLU A 283 -11.03 22.33 -24.01
N GLY A 284 -12.04 22.58 -23.15
CA GLY A 284 -13.11 21.62 -22.92
C GLY A 284 -12.84 20.57 -21.82
N CYS A 285 -11.62 20.49 -21.25
CA CYS A 285 -11.33 19.56 -20.15
C CYS A 285 -12.19 19.88 -18.92
N ARG A 286 -12.33 21.15 -18.58
CA ARG A 286 -13.15 21.58 -17.46
C ARG A 286 -14.62 21.26 -17.69
N GLU A 287 -15.13 21.51 -18.88
CA GLU A 287 -16.50 21.21 -19.28
C GLU A 287 -16.80 19.71 -19.17
N TYR A 288 -15.86 18.85 -19.58
CA TYR A 288 -15.96 17.40 -19.40
C TYR A 288 -16.08 17.04 -17.90
N VAL A 289 -15.17 17.55 -17.07
CA VAL A 289 -15.17 17.28 -15.62
C VAL A 289 -16.45 17.81 -14.96
N ASP A 290 -16.91 19.01 -15.34
CA ASP A 290 -18.15 19.61 -14.83
C ASP A 290 -19.38 18.78 -15.25
N GLN A 291 -19.43 18.26 -16.47
CA GLN A 291 -20.51 17.36 -16.92
C GLN A 291 -20.53 16.05 -16.12
N GLU A 292 -19.38 15.41 -15.91
CA GLU A 292 -19.31 14.20 -15.10
C GLU A 292 -19.69 14.46 -13.63
N ARG A 293 -19.31 15.61 -13.08
CA ARG A 293 -19.75 16.05 -11.75
C ARG A 293 -21.27 16.24 -11.69
N LEU A 294 -21.87 16.84 -12.71
CA LEU A 294 -23.33 17.04 -12.79
C LEU A 294 -24.08 15.68 -12.90
N ARG A 295 -23.52 14.70 -13.60
CA ARG A 295 -24.07 13.33 -13.69
C ARG A 295 -24.16 12.61 -12.32
N LEU A 296 -23.33 12.98 -11.35
CA LEU A 296 -23.42 12.45 -10.00
C LEU A 296 -24.66 12.95 -9.23
N GLY A 297 -25.33 14.00 -9.73
CA GLY A 297 -26.50 14.57 -9.10
C GLY A 297 -26.24 15.21 -7.74
N GLY A 298 -27.27 15.40 -6.93
CA GLY A 298 -27.18 15.89 -5.56
C GLY A 298 -26.52 14.91 -4.61
N TRP A 299 -26.24 15.36 -3.38
CA TRP A 299 -25.72 14.49 -2.33
C TRP A 299 -26.77 13.44 -1.91
N SER A 300 -26.47 12.17 -2.10
CA SER A 300 -27.33 11.08 -1.63
C SER A 300 -27.21 10.89 -0.10
N THR A 301 -28.22 10.29 0.52
CA THR A 301 -28.19 9.93 1.94
C THR A 301 -27.02 9.02 2.26
N GLY A 302 -26.76 8.02 1.41
CA GLY A 302 -25.61 7.11 1.59
C GLY A 302 -24.26 7.84 1.56
N GLN A 303 -24.09 8.83 0.68
CA GLN A 303 -22.86 9.66 0.67
C GLN A 303 -22.68 10.46 1.95
N LYS A 304 -23.77 11.06 2.46
CA LYS A 304 -23.73 11.84 3.72
C LYS A 304 -23.41 10.94 4.91
N ASN A 305 -24.01 9.77 4.97
CA ASN A 305 -23.78 8.77 6.01
C ASN A 305 -22.35 8.24 5.99
N ALA A 306 -21.84 7.87 4.82
CA ALA A 306 -20.46 7.40 4.66
C ALA A 306 -19.45 8.51 5.06
N LEU A 307 -19.69 9.74 4.63
CA LEU A 307 -18.87 10.90 5.04
C LEU A 307 -18.94 11.13 6.56
N PHE A 308 -20.11 11.04 7.15
CA PHE A 308 -20.29 11.22 8.59
C PHE A 308 -19.53 10.15 9.37
N ALA A 309 -19.69 8.85 9.03
CA ALA A 309 -18.96 7.76 9.66
C ALA A 309 -17.44 7.92 9.53
N PHE A 310 -16.96 8.31 8.34
CA PHE A 310 -15.56 8.61 8.08
C PHE A 310 -15.05 9.76 8.95
N LEU A 311 -15.77 10.89 9.01
CA LEU A 311 -15.37 12.04 9.81
C LEU A 311 -15.34 11.73 11.31
N VAL A 312 -16.30 10.95 11.82
CA VAL A 312 -16.31 10.47 13.21
C VAL A 312 -15.03 9.66 13.48
N THR A 313 -14.70 8.72 12.60
CA THR A 313 -13.51 7.89 12.76
C THR A 313 -12.23 8.71 12.76
N VAL A 314 -12.05 9.57 11.75
CA VAL A 314 -10.87 10.45 11.65
C VAL A 314 -10.74 11.36 12.86
N THR A 315 -11.87 11.92 13.35
CA THR A 315 -11.87 12.74 14.56
C THR A 315 -11.37 11.94 15.77
N LEU A 316 -11.85 10.70 15.95
CA LEU A 316 -11.40 9.84 17.04
C LEU A 316 -9.90 9.48 16.92
N TRP A 317 -9.36 9.35 15.72
CA TRP A 317 -7.92 9.11 15.51
C TRP A 317 -7.05 10.34 15.79
N ILE A 318 -7.59 11.54 15.59
CA ILE A 318 -6.84 12.81 15.78
C ILE A 318 -6.90 13.29 17.24
N ILE A 319 -7.98 13.00 17.97
CA ILE A 319 -8.16 13.45 19.36
C ILE A 319 -6.95 13.15 20.26
N PRO A 320 -6.33 11.95 20.28
CA PRO A 320 -5.15 11.71 21.12
C PRO A 320 -4.00 12.66 20.83
N GLY A 321 -3.79 13.03 19.56
CA GLY A 321 -2.78 14.00 19.16
C GLY A 321 -3.08 15.41 19.66
N ILE A 322 -4.34 15.84 19.58
CA ILE A 322 -4.79 17.13 20.10
C ILE A 322 -4.62 17.18 21.61
N LEU A 323 -5.05 16.13 22.31
CA LEU A 323 -4.87 16.02 23.78
C LEU A 323 -3.38 16.05 24.16
N ALA A 324 -2.51 15.40 23.39
CA ALA A 324 -1.07 15.42 23.60
C ALA A 324 -0.45 16.83 23.45
N ILE A 325 -0.96 17.62 22.51
CA ILE A 325 -0.53 19.02 22.33
C ILE A 325 -1.01 19.90 23.49
N VAL A 326 -2.24 19.72 23.95
CA VAL A 326 -2.86 20.57 24.97
C VAL A 326 -2.39 20.22 26.37
N TYR A 327 -2.33 18.93 26.72
CA TYR A 327 -2.07 18.43 28.07
C TYR A 327 -0.70 17.76 28.24
N GLY A 328 0.04 17.56 27.14
CA GLY A 328 1.28 16.79 27.12
C GLY A 328 1.06 15.31 26.78
N ALA A 329 2.02 14.73 26.06
CA ALA A 329 1.93 13.36 25.51
C ALA A 329 1.80 12.25 26.59
N THR A 330 2.29 12.51 27.81
CA THR A 330 2.25 11.56 28.93
C THR A 330 1.09 11.80 29.89
N SER A 331 0.18 12.72 29.59
CA SER A 331 -0.94 13.12 30.45
C SER A 331 -1.94 11.98 30.69
N ASN A 332 -2.71 12.10 31.75
CA ASN A 332 -3.76 11.12 32.07
C ASN A 332 -4.90 11.15 31.05
N GLU A 333 -5.17 12.30 30.46
CA GLU A 333 -6.18 12.50 29.41
C GLU A 333 -5.84 11.66 28.18
N VAL A 334 -4.61 11.75 27.69
CA VAL A 334 -4.12 10.95 26.54
C VAL A 334 -4.16 9.47 26.87
N LYS A 335 -3.65 9.06 28.05
CA LYS A 335 -3.64 7.65 28.47
C LYS A 335 -5.06 7.09 28.61
N THR A 336 -5.97 7.84 29.21
CA THR A 336 -7.36 7.43 29.42
C THR A 336 -8.07 7.28 28.08
N PHE A 337 -7.97 8.27 27.19
CA PHE A 337 -8.60 8.20 25.87
C PHE A 337 -8.07 7.02 25.08
N SER A 338 -6.75 6.88 24.95
CA SER A 338 -6.12 5.79 24.19
C SER A 338 -6.36 4.40 24.78
N LYS A 339 -6.69 4.30 26.07
CA LYS A 339 -7.07 3.03 26.71
C LYS A 339 -8.48 2.59 26.33
N TYR A 340 -9.44 3.52 26.25
CA TYR A 340 -10.84 3.18 26.00
C TYR A 340 -11.21 3.24 24.51
N ILE A 341 -10.56 4.12 23.75
CA ILE A 341 -10.79 4.30 22.31
C ILE A 341 -9.44 4.24 21.57
N PRO A 342 -8.77 3.07 21.57
CA PRO A 342 -7.60 2.89 20.71
C PRO A 342 -8.03 2.94 19.23
N GLU A 343 -7.07 3.14 18.33
CA GLU A 343 -7.30 3.38 16.91
C GLU A 343 -8.18 2.29 16.25
N GLY A 344 -7.97 1.02 16.61
CA GLY A 344 -8.78 -0.10 16.10
C GLY A 344 -10.24 -0.01 16.54
N VAL A 345 -10.49 0.36 17.81
CA VAL A 345 -11.85 0.57 18.32
C VAL A 345 -12.51 1.76 17.62
N ALA A 346 -11.79 2.86 17.40
CA ALA A 346 -12.30 4.01 16.66
C ALA A 346 -12.72 3.63 15.22
N ALA A 347 -11.91 2.82 14.53
CA ALA A 347 -12.24 2.31 13.20
C ALA A 347 -13.51 1.43 13.21
N LEU A 348 -13.65 0.54 14.18
CA LEU A 348 -14.83 -0.32 14.34
C LEU A 348 -16.09 0.47 14.71
N ILE A 349 -15.97 1.55 15.51
CA ILE A 349 -17.09 2.47 15.77
C ILE A 349 -17.58 3.05 14.45
N GLY A 350 -16.69 3.61 13.63
CA GLY A 350 -17.05 4.15 12.30
C GLY A 350 -17.66 3.10 11.39
N ALA A 351 -17.07 1.92 11.32
CA ALA A 351 -17.60 0.82 10.53
C ALA A 351 -19.01 0.41 11.02
N THR A 352 -19.22 0.31 12.33
CA THR A 352 -20.53 -0.04 12.91
C THR A 352 -21.59 1.01 12.57
N LEU A 353 -21.24 2.30 12.58
CA LEU A 353 -22.16 3.36 12.17
C LEU A 353 -22.71 3.15 10.76
N LEU A 354 -21.93 2.59 9.82
CA LEU A 354 -22.40 2.33 8.46
C LEU A 354 -23.56 1.31 8.41
N PHE A 355 -23.63 0.38 9.35
CA PHE A 355 -24.70 -0.59 9.48
C PHE A 355 -25.91 -0.08 10.28
N LEU A 356 -25.74 1.04 11.00
CA LEU A 356 -26.79 1.67 11.82
C LEU A 356 -27.47 2.84 11.09
N LEU A 357 -26.76 3.53 10.19
CA LEU A 357 -27.25 4.72 9.49
C LEU A 357 -28.11 4.30 8.28
N PRO A 358 -29.43 4.58 8.28
CA PRO A 358 -30.31 4.16 7.18
C PRO A 358 -30.13 5.06 5.95
N VAL A 359 -30.15 4.44 4.77
CA VAL A 359 -30.30 5.12 3.47
C VAL A 359 -31.79 5.20 3.11
N ASN A 360 -32.50 4.08 3.29
CA ASN A 360 -33.96 4.00 3.12
C ASN A 360 -34.56 3.23 4.31
N TRP A 361 -35.20 3.94 5.22
CA TRP A 361 -35.78 3.34 6.43
C TRP A 361 -36.95 2.40 6.12
N LYS A 362 -37.73 2.70 5.08
CA LYS A 362 -38.91 1.89 4.74
C LYS A 362 -38.51 0.51 4.22
N GLU A 363 -37.43 0.45 3.45
CA GLU A 363 -36.88 -0.78 2.88
C GLU A 363 -35.83 -1.44 3.78
N ARG A 364 -35.56 -0.83 4.94
CA ARG A 364 -34.46 -1.24 5.86
C ARG A 364 -33.11 -1.34 5.17
N GLU A 365 -32.87 -0.44 4.21
CA GLU A 365 -31.59 -0.31 3.55
C GLU A 365 -30.68 0.62 4.38
N PHE A 366 -29.52 0.10 4.77
CA PHE A 366 -28.49 0.82 5.52
C PHE A 366 -27.33 1.22 4.62
N THR A 367 -26.43 2.08 5.13
CA THR A 367 -25.32 2.64 4.35
C THR A 367 -24.38 1.56 3.84
N LEU A 368 -24.16 0.49 4.58
CA LEU A 368 -23.39 -0.67 4.15
C LEU A 368 -24.12 -1.95 4.53
N SER A 369 -24.28 -2.86 3.58
CA SER A 369 -24.77 -4.21 3.85
C SER A 369 -23.62 -5.16 4.16
N TRP A 370 -23.91 -6.28 4.86
CA TRP A 370 -22.88 -7.29 5.12
C TRP A 370 -22.30 -7.88 3.83
N SER A 371 -23.10 -8.08 2.79
CA SER A 371 -22.64 -8.57 1.49
C SER A 371 -21.67 -7.63 0.78
N GLN A 372 -21.76 -6.33 1.04
CA GLN A 372 -20.77 -5.33 0.58
C GLN A 372 -19.54 -5.34 1.49
N ALA A 373 -19.73 -5.26 2.82
CA ALA A 373 -18.66 -5.28 3.79
C ALA A 373 -17.76 -6.54 3.68
N SER A 374 -18.34 -7.70 3.32
CA SER A 374 -17.56 -8.93 3.18
C SER A 374 -16.65 -8.97 1.95
N LYS A 375 -16.71 -7.97 1.06
CA LYS A 375 -15.82 -7.85 -0.12
C LYS A 375 -14.47 -7.19 0.17
N ILE A 376 -14.22 -6.81 1.42
CA ILE A 376 -12.93 -6.25 1.83
C ILE A 376 -11.79 -7.24 1.60
N ASP A 377 -10.56 -6.74 1.59
CA ASP A 377 -9.36 -7.54 1.38
C ASP A 377 -8.99 -8.38 2.63
N TRP A 378 -9.64 -9.53 2.78
CA TRP A 378 -9.34 -10.52 3.80
C TRP A 378 -7.93 -11.09 3.68
N GLY A 379 -7.39 -11.13 2.46
CA GLY A 379 -6.04 -11.62 2.20
C GLY A 379 -5.00 -10.81 2.94
N THR A 380 -5.11 -9.49 2.89
CA THR A 380 -4.22 -8.59 3.64
C THR A 380 -4.30 -8.82 5.15
N LEU A 381 -5.50 -9.03 5.71
CA LEU A 381 -5.66 -9.29 7.15
C LEU A 381 -4.97 -10.60 7.58
N LEU A 382 -5.12 -11.67 6.78
CA LEU A 382 -4.48 -12.97 7.04
C LEU A 382 -2.96 -12.90 6.88
N LEU A 383 -2.49 -12.23 5.83
CA LEU A 383 -1.05 -12.02 5.59
C LEU A 383 -0.40 -11.27 6.75
N PHE A 384 -1.09 -10.26 7.26
CA PHE A 384 -0.63 -9.47 8.39
C PHE A 384 -0.51 -10.29 9.66
N GLY A 385 -1.55 -11.06 10.02
CA GLY A 385 -1.50 -11.96 11.19
C GLY A 385 -0.35 -12.95 11.12
N GLY A 386 -0.15 -13.59 9.96
CA GLY A 386 0.97 -14.51 9.75
C GLY A 386 2.33 -13.83 9.80
N GLY A 387 2.47 -12.63 9.23
CA GLY A 387 3.71 -11.84 9.28
C GLY A 387 4.09 -11.47 10.72
N ILE A 388 3.13 -10.96 11.52
CA ILE A 388 3.37 -10.69 12.95
C ILE A 388 3.75 -11.98 13.69
N THR A 389 3.09 -13.10 13.39
CA THR A 389 3.41 -14.38 14.03
C THR A 389 4.86 -14.77 13.78
N LEU A 390 5.28 -14.78 12.51
CA LEU A 390 6.66 -15.14 12.15
C LEU A 390 7.67 -14.17 12.76
N GLY A 391 7.41 -12.87 12.68
CA GLY A 391 8.21 -11.83 13.32
C GLY A 391 8.38 -12.08 14.83
N ASN A 392 7.28 -12.36 15.54
CA ASN A 392 7.32 -12.66 16.97
C ASN A 392 8.21 -13.85 17.30
N LEU A 393 8.02 -14.94 16.57
CA LEU A 393 8.78 -16.16 16.78
C LEU A 393 10.26 -15.97 16.45
N MET A 394 10.61 -15.12 15.46
CA MET A 394 12.01 -14.76 15.19
C MET A 394 12.69 -14.12 16.40
N PHE A 395 12.02 -13.19 17.08
CA PHE A 395 12.57 -12.52 18.25
C PHE A 395 12.61 -13.45 19.47
N GLU A 396 11.55 -14.21 19.71
CA GLU A 396 11.47 -15.13 20.86
C GLU A 396 12.48 -16.26 20.80
N THR A 397 12.71 -16.82 19.62
CA THR A 397 13.72 -17.88 19.41
C THR A 397 15.14 -17.34 19.30
N LYS A 398 15.34 -16.01 19.31
CA LYS A 398 16.62 -15.31 19.06
C LYS A 398 17.15 -15.49 17.64
N LEU A 399 16.33 -15.98 16.71
CA LEU A 399 16.71 -16.05 15.29
C LEU A 399 16.98 -14.65 14.73
N ALA A 400 16.15 -13.67 15.11
CA ALA A 400 16.32 -12.28 14.71
C ALA A 400 17.71 -11.74 15.12
N GLU A 401 18.17 -12.01 16.33
CA GLU A 401 19.50 -11.60 16.82
C GLU A 401 20.63 -12.23 15.97
N ALA A 402 20.52 -13.50 15.66
CA ALA A 402 21.51 -14.21 14.82
C ALA A 402 21.56 -13.65 13.40
N VAL A 403 20.40 -13.40 12.78
CA VAL A 403 20.29 -12.78 11.46
C VAL A 403 20.88 -11.35 11.49
N GLY A 404 20.53 -10.55 12.50
CA GLY A 404 21.06 -9.18 12.67
C GLY A 404 22.60 -9.18 12.80
N LYS A 405 23.17 -10.04 13.63
CA LYS A 405 24.64 -10.16 13.79
C LYS A 405 25.32 -10.65 12.51
N GLY A 406 24.71 -11.60 11.80
CA GLY A 406 25.21 -12.08 10.53
C GLY A 406 25.26 -11.00 9.47
N LEU A 407 24.17 -10.24 9.33
CA LEU A 407 24.08 -9.11 8.40
C LEU A 407 25.03 -7.97 8.78
N LEU A 408 25.18 -7.68 10.07
CA LEU A 408 26.15 -6.68 10.55
C LEU A 408 27.57 -7.07 10.17
N GLY A 409 27.95 -8.35 10.36
CA GLY A 409 29.26 -8.87 9.96
C GLY A 409 29.52 -8.80 8.45
N LEU A 410 28.48 -8.97 7.63
CA LEU A 410 28.61 -8.89 6.17
C LEU A 410 28.60 -7.45 5.63
N SER A 411 27.77 -6.58 6.19
CA SER A 411 27.57 -5.21 5.69
C SER A 411 28.55 -4.20 6.27
N GLY A 412 29.06 -4.45 7.47
CA GLY A 412 29.83 -3.46 8.24
C GLY A 412 29.06 -2.19 8.61
N ALA A 413 27.73 -2.19 8.40
CA ALA A 413 26.87 -1.02 8.61
C ALA A 413 26.70 -0.76 10.11
N SER A 414 27.31 0.31 10.62
CA SER A 414 27.31 0.67 12.05
C SER A 414 26.54 1.93 12.38
N SER A 415 26.14 2.72 11.38
CA SER A 415 25.41 3.96 11.61
C SER A 415 23.90 3.77 11.39
N MET A 416 23.09 4.36 12.28
CA MET A 416 21.62 4.35 12.20
C MET A 416 21.12 4.79 10.82
N TRP A 417 21.63 5.92 10.31
CA TRP A 417 21.19 6.46 9.02
C TRP A 417 21.72 5.67 7.82
N GLY A 418 22.88 5.01 7.93
CA GLY A 418 23.38 4.08 6.93
C GLY A 418 22.50 2.83 6.83
N ILE A 419 22.10 2.28 7.98
CA ILE A 419 21.14 1.14 8.03
C ILE A 419 19.78 1.57 7.49
N THR A 420 19.31 2.80 7.81
CA THR A 420 18.05 3.35 7.28
C THR A 420 18.09 3.47 5.76
N PHE A 421 19.21 3.96 5.20
CA PHE A 421 19.40 4.01 3.75
C PHE A 421 19.30 2.61 3.13
N GLY A 422 20.08 1.67 3.66
CA GLY A 422 20.03 0.27 3.20
C GLY A 422 18.62 -0.34 3.34
N ALA A 423 17.92 -0.07 4.43
CA ALA A 423 16.57 -0.55 4.69
C ALA A 423 15.57 -0.05 3.64
N ILE A 424 15.62 1.22 3.26
CA ILE A 424 14.77 1.80 2.20
C ILE A 424 15.02 1.08 0.88
N PHE A 425 16.28 1.01 0.42
CA PHE A 425 16.58 0.46 -0.90
C PHE A 425 16.40 -1.06 -0.99
N ILE A 426 16.67 -1.81 0.07
CA ILE A 426 16.39 -3.26 0.12
C ILE A 426 14.88 -3.48 0.06
N SER A 427 14.08 -2.70 0.81
CA SER A 427 12.62 -2.78 0.75
C SER A 427 12.06 -2.45 -0.62
N ILE A 428 12.59 -1.42 -1.30
CA ILE A 428 12.23 -1.08 -2.68
C ILE A 428 12.49 -2.28 -3.60
N LEU A 429 13.70 -2.84 -3.57
CA LEU A 429 14.07 -3.98 -4.44
C LEU A 429 13.19 -5.21 -4.18
N VAL A 430 12.90 -5.51 -2.92
CA VAL A 430 12.00 -6.63 -2.59
C VAL A 430 10.58 -6.32 -3.05
N SER A 431 10.11 -5.09 -2.90
CA SER A 431 8.78 -4.66 -3.33
C SER A 431 8.58 -4.69 -4.85
N GLU A 432 9.65 -4.47 -5.63
CA GLU A 432 9.59 -4.58 -7.09
C GLU A 432 9.34 -6.01 -7.58
N THR A 433 9.73 -6.99 -6.79
CA THR A 433 9.63 -8.42 -7.15
C THR A 433 8.55 -9.17 -6.38
N SER A 434 7.93 -8.54 -5.39
CA SER A 434 6.87 -9.12 -4.54
C SER A 434 5.85 -8.04 -4.15
N SER A 435 4.77 -8.44 -3.46
CA SER A 435 3.80 -7.44 -2.97
C SER A 435 4.39 -6.54 -1.88
N ASN A 436 3.94 -5.27 -1.83
CA ASN A 436 4.32 -4.32 -0.79
C ASN A 436 4.15 -4.89 0.63
N THR A 437 3.05 -5.60 0.85
CA THR A 437 2.72 -6.21 2.15
C THR A 437 3.70 -7.33 2.52
N ALA A 438 4.06 -8.18 1.55
CA ALA A 438 5.06 -9.23 1.75
C ALA A 438 6.45 -8.61 2.02
N SER A 439 6.84 -7.59 1.25
CA SER A 439 8.10 -6.85 1.44
C SER A 439 8.22 -6.31 2.87
N ALA A 440 7.18 -5.64 3.38
CA ALA A 440 7.18 -5.10 4.74
C ALA A 440 7.35 -6.21 5.80
N ASN A 441 6.60 -7.31 5.67
CA ASN A 441 6.70 -8.44 6.61
C ASN A 441 8.07 -9.13 6.61
N MET A 442 8.77 -9.12 5.45
CA MET A 442 10.10 -9.71 5.32
C MET A 442 11.20 -8.78 5.81
N VAL A 443 11.17 -7.52 5.39
CA VAL A 443 12.33 -6.61 5.55
C VAL A 443 12.30 -5.90 6.90
N VAL A 444 11.14 -5.44 7.37
CA VAL A 444 11.06 -4.64 8.61
C VAL A 444 11.63 -5.36 9.83
N PRO A 445 11.25 -6.63 10.15
CA PRO A 445 11.81 -7.31 11.32
C PRO A 445 13.32 -7.55 11.20
N VAL A 446 13.81 -7.78 9.98
CA VAL A 446 15.25 -7.96 9.71
C VAL A 446 16.01 -6.65 9.97
N MET A 447 15.48 -5.50 9.54
CA MET A 447 16.13 -4.20 9.75
C MET A 447 16.09 -3.76 11.22
N ILE A 448 15.01 -4.06 11.94
CA ILE A 448 14.96 -3.89 13.40
C ILE A 448 16.08 -4.70 14.07
N SER A 449 16.22 -5.97 13.69
CA SER A 449 17.23 -6.87 14.25
C SER A 449 18.65 -6.43 13.94
N LEU A 450 18.90 -5.97 12.71
CA LEU A 450 20.20 -5.44 12.29
C LEU A 450 20.58 -4.18 13.12
N ALA A 451 19.63 -3.26 13.27
CA ALA A 451 19.87 -2.03 14.03
C ALA A 451 20.12 -2.32 15.52
N MET A 452 19.37 -3.25 16.12
CA MET A 452 19.59 -3.71 17.49
C MET A 452 20.96 -4.37 17.64
N ALA A 453 21.37 -5.22 16.70
CA ALA A 453 22.70 -5.85 16.71
C ALA A 453 23.84 -4.83 16.56
N ALA A 454 23.61 -3.75 15.81
CA ALA A 454 24.54 -2.62 15.66
C ALA A 454 24.55 -1.68 16.88
N GLY A 455 23.64 -1.85 17.85
CA GLY A 455 23.54 -0.99 19.03
C GLY A 455 23.01 0.41 18.74
N VAL A 456 22.23 0.58 17.65
CA VAL A 456 21.64 1.86 17.25
C VAL A 456 20.11 1.84 17.39
N ASN A 457 19.47 3.03 17.40
CA ASN A 457 18.01 3.13 17.44
C ASN A 457 17.38 2.40 16.23
N PRO A 458 16.55 1.38 16.44
CA PRO A 458 15.94 0.59 15.37
C PRO A 458 14.75 1.27 14.67
N ILE A 459 14.19 2.36 15.24
CA ILE A 459 12.97 2.99 14.73
C ILE A 459 13.17 3.59 13.34
N PRO A 460 14.20 4.44 13.07
CA PRO A 460 14.41 4.98 11.73
C PRO A 460 14.63 3.92 10.64
N PRO A 461 15.46 2.88 10.84
CA PRO A 461 15.56 1.77 9.89
C PRO A 461 14.24 1.03 9.65
N ALA A 462 13.45 0.79 10.72
CA ALA A 462 12.15 0.14 10.62
C ALA A 462 11.15 0.99 9.81
N ILE A 463 11.06 2.30 10.07
CA ILE A 463 10.22 3.23 9.31
C ILE A 463 10.70 3.31 7.86
N GLY A 464 12.02 3.38 7.65
CA GLY A 464 12.61 3.37 6.31
C GLY A 464 12.24 2.14 5.51
N ALA A 465 12.37 0.94 6.11
CA ALA A 465 11.95 -0.31 5.50
C ALA A 465 10.43 -0.34 5.22
N THR A 466 9.63 0.16 6.15
CA THR A 466 8.17 0.22 6.06
C THR A 466 7.72 1.05 4.86
N ILE A 467 8.24 2.27 4.73
CA ILE A 467 7.88 3.18 3.63
C ILE A 467 8.48 2.68 2.32
N GLY A 468 9.73 2.19 2.34
CA GLY A 468 10.39 1.60 1.18
C GLY A 468 9.62 0.40 0.60
N ALA A 469 8.94 -0.38 1.44
CA ALA A 469 8.09 -1.48 0.98
C ALA A 469 6.86 -1.02 0.17
N SER A 470 6.44 0.24 0.27
CA SER A 470 5.38 0.83 -0.56
C SER A 470 5.91 1.57 -1.79
N TRP A 471 7.23 1.48 -2.06
CA TRP A 471 7.95 2.29 -3.05
C TRP A 471 8.43 1.44 -4.23
N GLY A 472 7.51 0.69 -4.88
CA GLY A 472 7.80 -0.15 -6.05
C GLY A 472 7.10 0.41 -7.29
N PHE A 473 7.84 1.03 -8.22
CA PHE A 473 7.29 1.76 -9.35
C PHE A 473 7.76 1.27 -10.73
N MET A 474 8.74 0.36 -10.79
CA MET A 474 9.33 -0.06 -12.07
C MET A 474 8.45 -1.02 -12.86
N LEU A 475 7.81 -1.99 -12.19
CA LEU A 475 7.19 -3.12 -12.86
C LEU A 475 5.67 -3.13 -12.69
N PRO A 476 4.91 -3.62 -13.68
CA PRO A 476 3.47 -3.83 -13.53
C PRO A 476 3.11 -4.75 -12.37
N VAL A 477 3.94 -5.78 -12.14
CA VAL A 477 3.72 -6.79 -11.08
C VAL A 477 4.04 -6.29 -9.67
N SER A 478 4.76 -5.17 -9.52
CA SER A 478 5.13 -4.64 -8.20
C SER A 478 3.92 -4.27 -7.35
N THR A 479 2.91 -3.67 -7.99
CA THR A 479 1.69 -3.22 -7.32
C THR A 479 0.47 -3.28 -8.23
N PRO A 480 -0.75 -3.57 -7.72
CA PRO A 480 -1.96 -3.52 -8.52
C PRO A 480 -2.21 -2.16 -9.23
N PRO A 481 -1.92 -0.99 -8.64
CA PRO A 481 -1.93 0.29 -9.36
C PRO A 481 -1.15 0.30 -10.67
N ASN A 482 0.06 -0.25 -10.66
CA ASN A 482 0.90 -0.32 -11.85
C ASN A 482 0.29 -1.24 -12.91
N ALA A 483 -0.22 -2.40 -12.51
CA ALA A 483 -0.90 -3.34 -13.41
C ALA A 483 -2.13 -2.72 -14.07
N ILE A 484 -2.98 -1.98 -13.32
CA ILE A 484 -4.17 -1.30 -13.86
C ILE A 484 -3.79 -0.34 -14.98
N VAL A 485 -2.80 0.52 -14.75
CA VAL A 485 -2.44 1.53 -15.76
C VAL A 485 -1.65 0.93 -16.92
N TYR A 486 -0.88 -0.12 -16.68
CA TYR A 486 -0.22 -0.88 -17.74
C TYR A 486 -1.22 -1.60 -18.65
N GLY A 487 -2.25 -2.23 -18.07
CA GLY A 487 -3.34 -2.88 -18.79
C GLY A 487 -4.13 -1.94 -19.71
N SER A 488 -4.00 -0.62 -19.56
CA SER A 488 -4.58 0.36 -20.50
C SER A 488 -4.02 0.30 -21.92
N GLY A 489 -2.81 -0.26 -22.11
CA GLY A 489 -2.06 -0.18 -23.36
C GLY A 489 -1.42 1.18 -23.67
N MET A 490 -1.68 2.22 -22.83
CA MET A 490 -1.10 3.57 -22.99
C MET A 490 0.30 3.70 -22.39
N VAL A 491 0.72 2.72 -21.59
CA VAL A 491 2.01 2.74 -20.88
C VAL A 491 2.90 1.61 -21.41
N PRO A 492 3.80 1.88 -22.37
CA PRO A 492 4.81 0.89 -22.75
C PRO A 492 5.69 0.52 -21.56
N ILE A 493 6.02 -0.77 -21.40
CA ILE A 493 6.85 -1.28 -20.29
C ILE A 493 8.16 -0.50 -20.14
N THR A 494 8.83 -0.16 -21.23
CA THR A 494 10.08 0.60 -21.23
C THR A 494 9.93 2.00 -20.63
N LYS A 495 8.76 2.63 -20.80
CA LYS A 495 8.48 3.94 -20.21
C LYS A 495 8.14 3.82 -18.72
N MET A 496 7.40 2.78 -18.32
CA MET A 496 7.13 2.48 -16.91
C MET A 496 8.44 2.21 -16.16
N VAL A 497 9.26 1.26 -16.64
CA VAL A 497 10.56 0.92 -16.06
C VAL A 497 11.46 2.16 -15.94
N ARG A 498 11.54 2.97 -17.01
CA ARG A 498 12.34 4.19 -16.97
C ARG A 498 11.85 5.19 -15.93
N ALA A 499 10.56 5.45 -15.87
CA ALA A 499 9.98 6.38 -14.91
C ALA A 499 10.10 5.84 -13.48
N GLY A 500 9.86 4.54 -13.31
CA GLY A 500 9.98 3.84 -12.02
C GLY A 500 11.39 3.90 -11.46
N ILE A 501 12.42 3.50 -12.23
CA ILE A 501 13.82 3.56 -11.78
C ILE A 501 14.19 4.98 -11.29
N PHE A 502 13.82 6.01 -12.05
CA PHE A 502 14.09 7.38 -11.62
C PHE A 502 13.38 7.73 -10.31
N PHE A 503 12.10 7.31 -10.17
CA PHE A 503 11.34 7.62 -8.96
C PHE A 503 11.76 6.76 -7.76
N ASP A 504 12.15 5.51 -7.97
CA ASP A 504 12.69 4.63 -6.93
C ASP A 504 14.01 5.17 -6.38
N ILE A 505 14.92 5.58 -7.26
CA ILE A 505 16.22 6.11 -6.81
C ILE A 505 16.07 7.50 -6.19
N LEU A 506 15.50 8.46 -6.93
CA LEU A 506 15.40 9.83 -6.44
C LEU A 506 14.43 9.95 -5.27
N GLY A 507 13.30 9.23 -5.32
CA GLY A 507 12.34 9.17 -4.25
C GLY A 507 12.92 8.44 -3.03
N GLY A 508 13.63 7.32 -3.20
CA GLY A 508 14.33 6.62 -2.13
C GLY A 508 15.36 7.50 -1.39
N ILE A 509 16.14 8.28 -2.14
CA ILE A 509 17.04 9.29 -1.56
C ILE A 509 16.23 10.38 -0.84
N GLY A 510 15.14 10.85 -1.46
CA GLY A 510 14.22 11.83 -0.86
C GLY A 510 13.55 11.31 0.41
N LEU A 511 13.19 10.02 0.46
CA LEU A 511 12.69 9.35 1.66
C LEU A 511 13.76 9.37 2.77
N TRP A 512 14.98 8.96 2.45
CA TRP A 512 16.07 8.93 3.41
C TRP A 512 16.38 10.31 3.98
N VAL A 513 16.55 11.34 3.13
CA VAL A 513 16.78 12.73 3.57
C VAL A 513 15.60 13.27 4.37
N GLY A 514 14.38 13.01 3.90
CA GLY A 514 13.17 13.44 4.58
C GLY A 514 13.01 12.81 5.97
N LEU A 515 13.28 11.51 6.12
CA LEU A 515 13.27 10.83 7.42
C LEU A 515 14.39 11.35 8.34
N TRP A 516 15.57 11.60 7.78
CA TRP A 516 16.68 12.19 8.54
C TRP A 516 16.33 13.55 9.17
N ILE A 517 15.53 14.35 8.47
CA ILE A 517 15.09 15.67 8.96
C ILE A 517 13.88 15.54 9.87
N LEU A 518 12.87 14.75 9.48
CA LEU A 518 11.56 14.78 10.11
C LEU A 518 11.44 13.89 11.36
N LEU A 519 12.12 12.72 11.41
CA LEU A 519 11.98 11.81 12.56
C LEU A 519 12.52 12.42 13.88
N PRO A 520 13.66 13.12 13.90
CA PRO A 520 14.10 13.83 15.10
C PRO A 520 13.09 14.87 15.61
N LEU A 521 12.41 15.58 14.68
CA LEU A 521 11.42 16.62 15.04
C LEU A 521 10.18 16.06 15.74
N VAL A 522 9.85 14.78 15.47
CA VAL A 522 8.70 14.10 16.08
C VAL A 522 9.10 13.12 17.19
N GLY A 523 10.38 13.13 17.61
CA GLY A 523 10.90 12.31 18.70
C GLY A 523 11.01 10.81 18.39
N LEU A 524 11.25 10.44 17.13
CA LEU A 524 11.37 9.04 16.66
C LEU A 524 12.80 8.66 16.20
N ALA A 525 13.78 9.56 16.35
CA ALA A 525 15.17 9.30 16.02
C ALA A 525 16.15 9.78 17.10
#